data_63c46480e573bdaa1ba54332f30c9c03
#
_entry.id   63c46480e573bdaa1ba54332f30c9c03
#
_cell.length_a   1.000
_cell.length_b   1.000
_cell.length_c   1.000
_cell.angle_alpha   90.00
_cell.angle_beta   90.00
_cell.angle_gamma   90.00
#
_symmetry.space_group_name_H-M   'P 1'
#
loop_
_entity.id
_entity.type
_entity.pdbx_description
1 polymer ?
#
loop_
_entity_poly.entity_id
_entity_poly.type
_entity_poly.pdbx_seq_one_letter_code
_entity_poly.pdbx_strand_id
1 'polypeptide(L)'
;MKKVTYLFLLAAALGACTPKPSNKVEIIQPAAFVSIFPKGNAIEGTNFNGTAYLQRLMTDSGTFDVVVSDVIFEPKARNSWHSHPGGQILIATAGKGYYQEKGKPIQI
;
A
#
# COMPACT_ATOMS: atom_id res chain seq x y z
N MET A 1 67.73 51.45 -27.68
CA MET A 1 66.40 51.53 -27.08
C MET A 1 65.82 50.10 -27.12
N LYS A 2 65.80 49.37 -25.98
CA LYS A 2 65.29 47.99 -25.89
C LYS A 2 63.85 48.03 -25.40
N LYS A 3 62.94 47.53 -26.23
CA LYS A 3 61.50 47.37 -25.87
C LYS A 3 61.31 46.07 -25.08
N VAL A 4 60.85 46.21 -23.84
CA VAL A 4 60.49 45.05 -22.98
C VAL A 4 59.02 44.82 -23.15
N THR A 5 58.62 43.69 -23.71
CA THR A 5 57.23 43.28 -23.87
C THR A 5 56.86 42.39 -22.68
N TYR A 6 55.91 42.86 -21.85
CA TYR A 6 55.37 42.05 -20.75
C TYR A 6 54.23 41.19 -21.29
N LEU A 7 54.40 39.87 -21.19
CA LEU A 7 53.36 38.89 -21.47
C LEU A 7 52.57 38.61 -20.20
N PHE A 8 51.32 39.11 -20.16
CA PHE A 8 50.42 38.78 -19.06
C PHE A 8 49.82 37.40 -19.29
N LEU A 9 50.21 36.39 -18.47
CA LEU A 9 49.56 35.08 -18.40
C LEU A 9 48.29 35.21 -17.56
N LEU A 10 47.14 35.16 -18.22
CA LEU A 10 45.82 35.12 -17.56
C LEU A 10 45.57 33.67 -17.16
N ALA A 11 45.75 33.34 -15.88
CA ALA A 11 45.37 32.02 -15.33
C ALA A 11 43.85 31.96 -15.15
N ALA A 12 43.13 31.27 -16.04
CA ALA A 12 41.72 30.99 -15.85
C ALA A 12 41.57 29.88 -14.81
N ALA A 13 41.12 30.24 -13.61
CA ALA A 13 40.72 29.28 -12.60
C ALA A 13 39.38 28.65 -13.00
N LEU A 14 39.41 27.43 -13.54
CA LEU A 14 38.23 26.61 -13.75
C LEU A 14 37.74 26.13 -12.38
N GLY A 15 36.75 26.82 -11.81
CA GLY A 15 36.04 26.36 -10.62
C GLY A 15 35.27 25.06 -10.94
N ALA A 16 35.80 23.92 -10.49
CA ALA A 16 35.11 22.67 -10.52
C ALA A 16 33.92 22.73 -9.53
N CYS A 17 32.71 22.93 -10.06
CA CYS A 17 31.50 22.71 -9.29
C CYS A 17 31.37 21.21 -9.01
N THR A 18 31.73 20.77 -7.83
CA THR A 18 31.38 19.43 -7.35
C THR A 18 29.88 19.37 -7.13
N PRO A 19 29.16 18.43 -7.76
CA PRO A 19 27.75 18.28 -7.52
C PRO A 19 27.54 17.88 -6.06
N LYS A 20 26.70 18.66 -5.35
CA LYS A 20 26.30 18.37 -3.98
C LYS A 20 25.58 17.02 -3.98
N PRO A 21 25.93 16.06 -3.08
CA PRO A 21 25.21 14.79 -3.03
C PRO A 21 23.72 15.08 -2.75
N SER A 22 22.88 14.72 -3.71
CA SER A 22 21.44 14.74 -3.54
C SER A 22 21.08 13.62 -2.57
N ASN A 23 20.72 13.96 -1.33
CA ASN A 23 20.05 13.05 -0.42
C ASN A 23 18.65 12.74 -0.99
N LYS A 24 18.62 11.91 -2.02
CA LYS A 24 17.38 11.33 -2.49
C LYS A 24 16.91 10.36 -1.40
N VAL A 25 15.95 10.80 -0.61
CA VAL A 25 15.25 9.90 0.32
C VAL A 25 14.58 8.86 -0.56
N GLU A 26 15.17 7.68 -0.61
CA GLU A 26 14.55 6.53 -1.26
C GLU A 26 13.35 6.15 -0.40
N ILE A 27 12.16 6.53 -0.86
CA ILE A 27 10.92 6.09 -0.24
C ILE A 27 10.86 4.58 -0.52
N ILE A 28 11.27 3.79 0.46
CA ILE A 28 11.07 2.33 0.43
C ILE A 28 9.54 2.14 0.41
N GLN A 29 8.99 1.92 -0.77
CA GLN A 29 7.61 1.51 -0.88
C GLN A 29 7.50 0.15 -0.16
N PRO A 30 6.56 0.00 0.76
CA PRO A 30 6.33 -1.30 1.35
C PRO A 30 6.10 -2.31 0.23
N ALA A 31 6.78 -3.45 0.30
CA ALA A 31 6.62 -4.51 -0.68
C ALA A 31 5.14 -4.78 -0.90
N ALA A 32 4.73 -4.86 -2.16
CA ALA A 32 3.35 -5.17 -2.48
C ALA A 32 2.95 -6.44 -1.73
N PHE A 33 1.90 -6.37 -0.94
CA PHE A 33 1.41 -7.53 -0.21
C PHE A 33 0.96 -8.59 -1.22
N VAL A 34 1.53 -9.78 -1.07
CA VAL A 34 1.10 -10.96 -1.81
C VAL A 34 0.33 -11.85 -0.83
N SER A 35 -0.97 -11.99 -1.04
CA SER A 35 -1.77 -12.93 -0.26
C SER A 35 -1.23 -14.35 -0.42
N ILE A 36 -1.19 -15.11 0.68
CA ILE A 36 -0.87 -16.55 0.65
C ILE A 36 -2.00 -17.38 0.01
N PHE A 37 -3.18 -16.80 -0.15
CA PHE A 37 -4.33 -17.39 -0.81
C PHE A 37 -4.54 -16.80 -2.20
N PRO A 38 -5.16 -17.55 -3.12
CA PRO A 38 -5.60 -17.00 -4.40
C PRO A 38 -6.52 -15.78 -4.20
N LYS A 39 -6.46 -14.81 -5.10
CA LYS A 39 -7.27 -13.58 -5.01
C LYS A 39 -8.77 -13.86 -4.92
N GLY A 40 -9.23 -14.99 -5.44
CA GLY A 40 -10.65 -15.33 -5.49
C GLY A 40 -11.41 -14.56 -6.56
N ASN A 41 -12.75 -14.63 -6.49
CA ASN A 41 -13.65 -13.96 -7.43
C ASN A 41 -14.01 -12.56 -6.92
N ALA A 42 -14.26 -11.64 -7.85
CA ALA A 42 -14.83 -10.35 -7.49
C ALA A 42 -16.20 -10.56 -6.84
N ILE A 43 -16.45 -9.81 -5.77
CA ILE A 43 -17.73 -9.84 -5.07
C ILE A 43 -18.70 -8.94 -5.83
N GLU A 44 -19.79 -9.52 -6.29
CA GLU A 44 -20.88 -8.80 -6.91
C GLU A 44 -22.00 -8.53 -5.90
N GLY A 45 -22.75 -7.44 -6.08
CA GLY A 45 -23.88 -7.07 -5.26
C GLY A 45 -23.72 -5.78 -4.48
N THR A 46 -24.74 -5.43 -3.71
CA THR A 46 -24.87 -4.12 -3.02
C THR A 46 -24.20 -4.06 -1.64
N ASN A 47 -23.69 -5.19 -1.15
CA ASN A 47 -23.08 -5.26 0.19
C ASN A 47 -21.68 -4.65 0.23
N PHE A 48 -21.09 -4.38 -0.92
CA PHE A 48 -19.78 -3.75 -1.04
C PHE A 48 -19.87 -2.48 -1.88
N ASN A 49 -19.10 -1.49 -1.49
CA ASN A 49 -18.84 -0.30 -2.28
C ASN A 49 -17.37 -0.32 -2.68
N GLY A 50 -17.08 -0.17 -3.96
CA GLY A 50 -15.75 -0.42 -4.53
C GLY A 50 -15.56 -1.90 -4.86
N THR A 51 -14.32 -2.28 -5.15
CA THR A 51 -13.97 -3.63 -5.58
C THR A 51 -13.41 -4.45 -4.43
N ALA A 52 -13.98 -5.61 -4.19
CA ALA A 52 -13.46 -6.59 -3.26
C ALA A 52 -13.50 -7.99 -3.89
N TYR A 53 -12.66 -8.88 -3.40
CA TYR A 53 -12.54 -10.25 -3.89
C TYR A 53 -12.71 -11.21 -2.73
N LEU A 54 -13.29 -12.37 -2.99
CA LEU A 54 -13.52 -13.39 -1.99
C LEU A 54 -13.00 -14.74 -2.47
N GLN A 55 -12.17 -15.35 -1.64
CA GLN A 55 -11.76 -16.73 -1.75
C GLN A 55 -12.34 -17.51 -0.58
N ARG A 56 -13.23 -18.47 -0.84
CA ARG A 56 -13.66 -19.41 0.20
C ARG A 56 -12.53 -20.37 0.51
N LEU A 57 -12.16 -20.45 1.79
CA LEU A 57 -11.11 -21.35 2.28
C LEU A 57 -11.70 -22.62 2.86
N MET A 58 -12.90 -22.55 3.43
CA MET A 58 -13.65 -23.71 3.89
C MET A 58 -15.04 -23.73 3.23
N THR A 59 -15.33 -24.83 2.57
CA THR A 59 -16.57 -25.02 1.80
C THR A 59 -17.52 -26.04 2.41
N ASP A 60 -17.02 -26.88 3.33
CA ASP A 60 -17.84 -27.87 4.03
C ASP A 60 -18.48 -27.24 5.28
N SER A 61 -19.69 -26.72 5.10
CA SER A 61 -20.51 -26.18 6.18
C SER A 61 -21.34 -27.28 6.87
N GLY A 62 -21.28 -28.53 6.40
CA GLY A 62 -22.05 -29.65 6.97
C GLY A 62 -21.47 -30.19 8.26
N THR A 63 -20.14 -30.18 8.40
CA THR A 63 -19.43 -30.68 9.58
C THR A 63 -19.27 -29.57 10.63
N PHE A 64 -19.01 -28.35 10.19
CA PHE A 64 -18.83 -27.20 11.06
C PHE A 64 -19.72 -26.07 10.60
N ASP A 65 -20.53 -25.52 11.47
CA ASP A 65 -21.36 -24.34 11.16
C ASP A 65 -20.53 -23.04 11.15
N VAL A 66 -19.44 -23.08 10.38
CA VAL A 66 -18.47 -21.99 10.25
C VAL A 66 -18.11 -21.82 8.77
N VAL A 67 -18.03 -20.58 8.33
CA VAL A 67 -17.51 -20.21 7.01
C VAL A 67 -16.20 -19.47 7.20
N VAL A 68 -15.15 -19.91 6.50
CA VAL A 68 -13.86 -19.23 6.47
C VAL A 68 -13.60 -18.72 5.05
N SER A 69 -13.28 -17.45 4.95
CA SER A 69 -12.97 -16.83 3.66
C SER A 69 -11.84 -15.82 3.80
N ASP A 70 -11.02 -15.71 2.78
CA ASP A 70 -10.12 -14.58 2.58
C ASP A 70 -10.83 -13.50 1.77
N VAL A 71 -10.74 -12.24 2.21
CA VAL A 71 -11.37 -11.11 1.53
C VAL A 71 -10.34 -10.03 1.30
N ILE A 72 -10.10 -9.72 0.04
CA ILE A 72 -9.19 -8.66 -0.38
C ILE A 72 -10.01 -7.44 -0.77
N PHE A 73 -9.77 -6.32 -0.12
CA PHE A 73 -10.35 -5.02 -0.46
C PHE A 73 -9.36 -4.21 -1.29
N GLU A 74 -9.77 -3.75 -2.46
CA GLU A 74 -9.02 -2.72 -3.18
C GLU A 74 -9.06 -1.38 -2.43
N PRO A 75 -8.12 -0.49 -2.67
CA PRO A 75 -8.12 0.83 -2.03
C PRO A 75 -9.48 1.53 -2.11
N LYS A 76 -9.96 2.03 -0.98
CA LYS A 76 -11.27 2.68 -0.79
C LYS A 76 -12.49 1.77 -0.86
N ALA A 77 -12.34 0.47 -1.11
CA ALA A 77 -13.45 -0.46 -1.01
C ALA A 77 -13.88 -0.64 0.46
N ARG A 78 -15.15 -0.88 0.67
CA ARG A 78 -15.75 -1.04 2.00
C ARG A 78 -17.02 -1.89 1.95
N ASN A 79 -17.38 -2.52 3.07
CA ASN A 79 -18.67 -3.16 3.25
C ASN A 79 -19.77 -2.13 3.53
N SER A 80 -20.99 -2.47 3.18
CA SER A 80 -22.19 -1.89 3.78
C SER A 80 -22.38 -2.41 5.20
N TRP A 81 -23.14 -1.68 6.03
CA TRP A 81 -23.48 -2.15 7.35
C TRP A 81 -24.25 -3.47 7.28
N HIS A 82 -23.78 -4.47 7.98
CA HIS A 82 -24.41 -5.79 8.06
C HIS A 82 -24.11 -6.45 9.41
N SER A 83 -24.75 -7.58 9.67
CA SER A 83 -24.53 -8.35 10.89
C SER A 83 -24.44 -9.84 10.58
N HIS A 84 -23.78 -10.56 11.46
CA HIS A 84 -23.67 -12.02 11.43
C HIS A 84 -24.29 -12.59 12.69
N PRO A 85 -25.42 -13.33 12.61
CA PRO A 85 -26.10 -13.86 13.79
C PRO A 85 -25.22 -14.76 14.67
N GLY A 86 -24.35 -15.54 14.05
CA GLY A 86 -23.36 -16.39 14.76
C GLY A 86 -22.09 -15.68 15.20
N GLY A 87 -21.99 -14.37 14.94
CA GLY A 87 -20.76 -13.59 15.16
C GLY A 87 -19.78 -13.69 13.99
N GLN A 88 -18.71 -12.92 14.07
CA GLN A 88 -17.64 -12.91 13.08
C GLN A 88 -16.29 -12.69 13.77
N ILE A 89 -15.29 -13.44 13.34
CA ILE A 89 -13.89 -13.21 13.71
C ILE A 89 -13.19 -12.61 12.50
N LEU A 90 -12.58 -11.45 12.68
CA LEU A 90 -11.80 -10.77 11.65
C LEU A 90 -10.31 -10.89 12.00
N ILE A 91 -9.52 -11.35 11.05
CA ILE A 91 -8.06 -11.42 11.16
C ILE A 91 -7.48 -10.62 10.00
N ALA A 92 -6.83 -9.49 10.31
CA ALA A 92 -6.11 -8.73 9.31
C ALA A 92 -4.77 -9.42 9.02
N THR A 93 -4.63 -9.95 7.82
CA THR A 93 -3.42 -10.65 7.38
C THR A 93 -2.43 -9.71 6.74
N ALA A 94 -2.89 -8.58 6.20
CA ALA A 94 -2.03 -7.52 5.64
C ALA A 94 -2.77 -6.21 5.37
N GLY A 95 -1.97 -5.20 5.07
CA GLY A 95 -2.47 -3.88 4.70
C GLY A 95 -2.95 -3.07 5.89
N LYS A 96 -3.73 -2.04 5.59
CA LYS A 96 -4.39 -1.15 6.55
C LYS A 96 -5.85 -0.98 6.16
N GLY A 97 -6.73 -1.05 7.13
CA GLY A 97 -8.14 -0.83 6.93
C GLY A 97 -8.80 -0.20 8.16
N TYR A 98 -10.09 0.04 8.05
CA TYR A 98 -10.89 0.58 9.12
C TYR A 98 -12.00 -0.39 9.46
N TYR A 99 -12.24 -0.55 10.76
CA TYR A 99 -13.34 -1.31 11.31
C TYR A 99 -14.22 -0.41 12.16
N GLN A 100 -15.52 -0.61 12.11
CA GLN A 100 -16.46 0.13 12.95
C GLN A 100 -17.65 -0.73 13.33
N GLU A 101 -18.01 -0.69 14.60
CA GLU A 101 -19.29 -1.17 15.08
C GLU A 101 -20.28 0.00 15.15
N LYS A 102 -21.58 -0.29 14.99
CA LYS A 102 -22.62 0.72 15.05
C LYS A 102 -22.61 1.42 16.43
N GLY A 103 -22.48 2.74 16.40
CA GLY A 103 -22.43 3.57 17.62
C GLY A 103 -21.09 3.60 18.34
N LYS A 104 -20.05 2.97 17.80
CA LYS A 104 -18.70 3.00 18.36
C LYS A 104 -17.72 3.77 17.45
N PRO A 105 -16.58 4.25 17.99
CA PRO A 105 -15.54 4.89 17.21
C PRO A 105 -14.96 3.95 16.16
N ILE A 106 -14.45 4.53 15.07
CA ILE A 106 -13.68 3.82 14.04
C ILE A 106 -12.36 3.35 14.66
N GLN A 107 -11.98 2.12 14.33
CA GLN A 107 -10.70 1.49 14.70
C GLN A 107 -9.87 1.23 13.43
N ILE A 108 -8.55 1.17 13.59
CA ILE A 108 -7.57 0.90 12.50
C ILE A 108 -6.92 -0.44 12.76
#